data_53f8ee10db2dc5b0998c8733c6f836a5
#
_entry.id   53f8ee10db2dc5b0998c8733c6f836a5
#
_cell.length_a   1.000
_cell.length_b   1.000
_cell.length_c   1.000
_cell.angle_alpha   90.00
_cell.angle_beta   90.00
_cell.angle_gamma   90.00
#
_symmetry.space_group_name_H-M   'P 1'
#
loop_
_entity.id
_entity.type
_entity.pdbx_description
1 polymer ?
#
loop_
_entity_poly.entity_id
_entity_poly.type
_entity_poly.pdbx_seq_one_letter_code
_entity_poly.pdbx_strand_id
1 'polypeptide(L)'
;MADALIVEEILILADQPDDSVLVDEVEVVSIVAVAEQGPRGIQGIQGPAGGTTTVTVGATPLSGHSAVAVDAAGLLTQADCTNPAHRGAVLGLLANAYSPGDQAVVQTAFTLEHSGWTWSPGPVFVGTAGQLTQTLPVGAVFSQVVAHALSPTLVLVDVQPPITIA
;
A
#
# COMPACT_ATOMS: atom_id res chain seq x y z
N MET A 1 4.96 -30.90 10.83
CA MET A 1 5.33 -32.28 10.96
C MET A 1 5.79 -32.46 12.39
N ALA A 2 5.08 -33.24 13.18
CA ALA A 2 5.47 -33.53 14.56
C ALA A 2 6.45 -34.70 14.54
N ASP A 3 7.67 -34.48 15.03
CA ASP A 3 8.63 -35.56 15.27
C ASP A 3 8.23 -36.28 16.55
N ALA A 4 7.86 -37.55 16.44
CA ALA A 4 7.60 -38.42 17.57
C ALA A 4 8.93 -39.08 17.98
N LEU A 5 9.41 -38.77 19.18
CA LEU A 5 10.56 -39.48 19.76
C LEU A 5 10.05 -40.74 20.47
N ILE A 6 10.41 -41.88 19.94
CA ILE A 6 10.12 -43.20 20.57
C ILE A 6 11.39 -43.58 21.34
N VAL A 7 11.29 -43.72 22.64
CA VAL A 7 12.35 -44.28 23.48
C VAL A 7 11.99 -45.73 23.80
N GLU A 8 12.74 -46.66 23.26
CA GLU A 8 12.65 -48.10 23.63
C GLU A 8 13.64 -48.36 24.76
N GLU A 9 13.16 -48.88 25.88
CA GLU A 9 13.97 -49.32 26.98
C GLU A 9 14.20 -50.82 26.86
N ILE A 10 15.46 -51.25 26.87
CA ILE A 10 15.86 -52.67 26.75
C ILE A 10 15.95 -53.28 28.15
N LEU A 11 15.14 -54.28 28.42
CA LEU A 11 15.17 -55.08 29.64
C LEU A 11 16.34 -56.05 29.65
N ILE A 12 17.21 -55.96 30.65
CA ILE A 12 18.27 -56.96 30.89
C ILE A 12 17.77 -57.98 31.91
N LEU A 13 17.54 -59.19 31.47
CA LEU A 13 17.25 -60.32 32.35
C LEU A 13 18.53 -60.76 33.10
N ALA A 14 18.52 -60.64 34.39
CA ALA A 14 19.57 -61.18 35.23
C ALA A 14 19.26 -62.64 35.53
N ASP A 15 20.21 -63.50 35.18
CA ASP A 15 20.14 -64.94 35.45
C ASP A 15 20.27 -65.15 36.95
N GLN A 16 19.25 -65.80 37.56
CA GLN A 16 19.27 -66.16 38.98
C GLN A 16 19.54 -67.71 39.05
N PRO A 17 20.35 -68.13 40.00
CA PRO A 17 20.82 -69.53 40.04
C PRO A 17 19.80 -70.57 40.53
N ASP A 18 18.54 -70.23 40.58
CA ASP A 18 17.48 -71.08 41.15
C ASP A 18 16.27 -71.15 40.19
N ASP A 19 16.46 -71.68 39.05
CA ASP A 19 15.51 -72.11 37.99
C ASP A 19 14.08 -71.53 38.03
N SER A 20 13.88 -70.36 38.63
CA SER A 20 12.66 -69.58 38.63
C SER A 20 12.82 -68.31 37.76
N VAL A 21 12.16 -68.33 36.59
CA VAL A 21 12.07 -67.16 35.72
C VAL A 21 11.07 -66.22 36.36
N LEU A 22 11.58 -65.08 36.95
CA LEU A 22 10.74 -63.95 37.33
C LEU A 22 10.52 -63.16 36.08
N VAL A 23 9.30 -63.19 35.54
CA VAL A 23 8.85 -62.21 34.51
C VAL A 23 8.37 -61.00 35.28
N ASP A 24 9.21 -59.95 35.33
CA ASP A 24 8.79 -58.66 35.83
C ASP A 24 8.04 -57.92 34.70
N GLU A 25 6.83 -57.52 35.00
CA GLU A 25 5.99 -56.81 34.02
C GLU A 25 6.55 -55.39 33.86
N VAL A 26 7.21 -55.13 32.73
CA VAL A 26 7.74 -53.79 32.43
C VAL A 26 6.62 -52.95 31.88
N GLU A 27 6.19 -51.98 32.66
CA GLU A 27 5.27 -50.95 32.21
C GLU A 27 5.97 -49.99 31.21
N VAL A 28 5.67 -50.16 29.90
CA VAL A 28 6.18 -49.29 28.86
C VAL A 28 5.40 -47.96 28.91
N VAL A 29 5.95 -46.97 29.54
CA VAL A 29 5.39 -45.59 29.51
C VAL A 29 5.81 -44.93 28.20
N SER A 30 4.91 -44.93 27.23
CA SER A 30 5.11 -44.17 25.98
C SER A 30 4.78 -42.70 26.22
N ILE A 31 5.79 -41.85 26.33
CA ILE A 31 5.63 -40.42 26.41
C ILE A 31 5.62 -39.89 24.98
N VAL A 32 4.44 -39.63 24.43
CA VAL A 32 4.30 -38.89 23.17
C VAL A 32 4.39 -37.42 23.50
N ALA A 33 5.55 -36.80 23.33
CA ALA A 33 5.69 -35.35 23.36
C ALA A 33 5.18 -34.79 22.04
N VAL A 34 3.92 -34.36 22.03
CA VAL A 34 3.40 -33.56 20.91
C VAL A 34 3.95 -32.17 21.08
N ALA A 35 5.00 -31.84 20.34
CA ALA A 35 5.43 -30.47 20.19
C ALA A 35 4.36 -29.72 19.37
N GLU A 36 3.43 -29.05 20.04
CA GLU A 36 2.54 -28.11 19.37
C GLU A 36 3.37 -26.98 18.81
N GLN A 37 3.40 -26.86 17.47
CA GLN A 37 3.95 -25.69 16.82
C GLN A 37 3.14 -24.48 17.31
N GLY A 38 3.81 -23.53 17.95
CA GLY A 38 3.18 -22.31 18.40
C GLY A 38 2.37 -21.63 17.27
N PRO A 39 1.32 -20.88 17.59
CA PRO A 39 0.50 -20.22 16.60
C PRO A 39 1.40 -19.40 15.66
N ARG A 40 1.12 -19.53 14.38
CA ARG A 40 1.82 -18.74 13.35
C ARG A 40 1.70 -17.26 13.72
N GLY A 41 2.82 -16.55 13.80
CA GLY A 41 2.81 -15.11 14.04
C GLY A 41 1.83 -14.41 13.11
N ILE A 42 1.13 -13.40 13.61
CA ILE A 42 0.25 -12.56 12.80
C ILE A 42 1.02 -12.02 11.60
N GLN A 43 0.41 -12.09 10.44
CA GLN A 43 0.98 -11.48 9.24
C GLN A 43 1.21 -9.99 9.53
N GLY A 44 2.42 -9.48 9.24
CA GLY A 44 2.71 -8.05 9.33
C GLY A 44 1.66 -7.25 8.54
N ILE A 45 1.33 -6.05 9.03
CA ILE A 45 0.48 -5.12 8.30
C ILE A 45 1.07 -4.94 6.90
N GLN A 46 0.20 -5.01 5.89
CA GLN A 46 0.59 -4.71 4.52
C GLN A 46 1.25 -3.33 4.50
N GLY A 47 2.47 -3.23 3.95
CA GLY A 47 3.12 -1.94 3.72
C GLY A 47 2.20 -1.00 2.93
N PRO A 48 2.38 0.33 3.04
CA PRO A 48 1.63 1.27 2.22
C PRO A 48 1.71 0.84 0.76
N ALA A 49 0.56 0.81 0.08
CA ALA A 49 0.50 0.47 -1.33
C ALA A 49 1.49 1.39 -2.08
N GLY A 50 2.47 0.81 -2.79
CA GLY A 50 3.38 1.59 -3.61
C GLY A 50 2.56 2.45 -4.57
N GLY A 51 2.89 3.75 -4.71
CA GLY A 51 2.11 4.69 -5.53
C GLY A 51 1.26 5.67 -4.74
N THR A 52 1.48 5.76 -3.42
CA THR A 52 0.99 6.85 -2.58
C THR A 52 2.12 7.51 -1.82
N THR A 53 1.99 8.79 -1.53
CA THR A 53 2.89 9.52 -0.62
C THR A 53 2.06 10.38 0.32
N THR A 54 2.59 10.67 1.50
CA THR A 54 1.90 11.51 2.49
C THR A 54 2.63 12.85 2.63
N VAL A 55 1.88 13.96 2.50
CA VAL A 55 2.42 15.31 2.57
C VAL A 55 1.49 16.20 3.40
N THR A 56 2.07 17.12 4.15
CA THR A 56 1.29 18.10 4.94
C THR A 56 0.62 19.13 4.04
N VAL A 57 -0.67 19.37 4.26
CA VAL A 57 -1.46 20.38 3.54
C VAL A 57 -1.05 21.80 3.95
N GLY A 58 -0.88 22.68 2.98
CA GLY A 58 -0.57 24.09 3.19
C GLY A 58 -1.72 24.90 3.82
N ALA A 59 -1.69 26.19 3.65
CA ALA A 59 -2.63 27.10 4.31
C ALA A 59 -4.07 27.08 3.73
N THR A 60 -4.28 26.48 2.56
CA THR A 60 -5.59 26.41 1.89
C THR A 60 -6.13 24.98 1.91
N PRO A 61 -7.44 24.79 2.11
CA PRO A 61 -8.05 23.47 2.04
C PRO A 61 -7.95 22.91 0.62
N LEU A 62 -7.83 21.59 0.52
CA LEU A 62 -7.72 20.86 -0.73
C LEU A 62 -9.00 20.10 -1.02
N SER A 63 -9.48 20.19 -2.24
CA SER A 63 -10.63 19.42 -2.72
C SER A 63 -10.23 17.96 -2.99
N GLY A 64 -11.15 17.03 -2.81
CA GLY A 64 -10.99 15.66 -3.30
C GLY A 64 -11.03 15.60 -4.82
N HIS A 65 -10.49 14.51 -5.37
CA HIS A 65 -10.43 14.25 -6.82
C HIS A 65 -9.76 15.39 -7.62
N SER A 66 -8.74 15.99 -7.03
CA SER A 66 -8.01 17.13 -7.59
C SER A 66 -6.52 16.84 -7.73
N ALA A 67 -5.87 17.55 -8.66
CA ALA A 67 -4.42 17.53 -8.81
C ALA A 67 -3.76 18.44 -7.77
N VAL A 68 -2.64 17.99 -7.22
CA VAL A 68 -1.88 18.71 -6.20
C VAL A 68 -0.41 18.84 -6.55
N ALA A 69 0.17 19.95 -6.10
CA ALA A 69 1.59 20.27 -6.24
C ALA A 69 2.20 20.56 -4.86
N VAL A 70 3.53 20.46 -4.78
CA VAL A 70 4.29 20.83 -3.59
C VAL A 70 4.84 22.23 -3.79
N ASP A 71 4.64 23.12 -2.82
CA ASP A 71 5.20 24.47 -2.83
C ASP A 71 6.67 24.51 -2.40
N ALA A 72 7.28 25.69 -2.41
CA ALA A 72 8.68 25.89 -2.02
C ALA A 72 8.97 25.55 -0.53
N ALA A 73 7.93 25.51 0.32
CA ALA A 73 8.05 25.11 1.72
C ALA A 73 7.85 23.60 1.94
N GLY A 74 7.61 22.82 0.87
CA GLY A 74 7.34 21.40 0.94
C GLY A 74 5.90 21.08 1.35
N LEU A 75 4.99 22.06 1.30
CA LEU A 75 3.59 21.89 1.67
C LEU A 75 2.73 21.65 0.42
N LEU A 76 1.65 20.88 0.62
CA LEU A 76 0.73 20.54 -0.45
C LEU A 76 -0.23 21.70 -0.76
N THR A 77 -0.37 22.00 -2.04
CA THR A 77 -1.30 23.00 -2.58
C THR A 77 -2.02 22.45 -3.80
N GLN A 78 -3.15 23.07 -4.21
CA GLN A 78 -3.80 22.69 -5.46
C GLN A 78 -2.90 23.03 -6.66
N ALA A 79 -2.73 22.08 -7.56
CA ALA A 79 -1.96 22.30 -8.78
C ALA A 79 -2.70 23.26 -9.71
N ASP A 80 -1.95 24.11 -10.42
CA ASP A 80 -2.54 25.09 -11.35
C ASP A 80 -1.62 25.21 -12.57
N CYS A 81 -2.15 24.90 -13.75
CA CYS A 81 -1.39 24.96 -15.00
C CYS A 81 -1.03 26.39 -15.45
N THR A 82 -1.64 27.41 -14.85
CA THR A 82 -1.31 28.83 -15.10
C THR A 82 -0.22 29.37 -14.17
N ASN A 83 0.13 28.62 -13.12
CA ASN A 83 1.19 28.98 -12.19
C ASN A 83 2.52 28.35 -12.60
N PRO A 84 3.53 29.12 -13.05
CA PRO A 84 4.80 28.58 -13.49
C PRO A 84 5.58 27.87 -12.36
N ALA A 85 5.31 28.19 -11.08
CA ALA A 85 5.95 27.52 -9.94
C ALA A 85 5.48 26.06 -9.77
N HIS A 86 4.31 25.70 -10.28
CA HIS A 86 3.78 24.34 -10.20
C HIS A 86 4.33 23.41 -11.31
N ARG A 87 5.01 23.97 -12.32
CA ARG A 87 5.64 23.19 -13.39
C ARG A 87 6.75 22.30 -12.82
N GLY A 88 6.51 20.97 -12.88
CA GLY A 88 7.43 19.99 -12.32
C GLY A 88 7.31 19.79 -10.80
N ALA A 89 6.40 20.51 -10.14
CA ALA A 89 6.07 20.33 -8.72
C ALA A 89 4.78 19.54 -8.49
N VAL A 90 4.06 19.18 -9.56
CA VAL A 90 2.85 18.35 -9.46
C VAL A 90 3.21 16.98 -8.99
N LEU A 91 2.58 16.56 -7.87
CA LEU A 91 2.91 15.30 -7.20
C LEU A 91 1.96 14.17 -7.57
N GLY A 92 0.68 14.45 -7.76
CA GLY A 92 -0.34 13.44 -8.03
C GLY A 92 -1.76 13.96 -7.83
N LEU A 93 -2.65 13.01 -7.53
CA LEU A 93 -4.07 13.27 -7.31
C LEU A 93 -4.47 12.96 -5.86
N LEU A 94 -5.46 13.69 -5.35
CA LEU A 94 -6.14 13.38 -4.11
C LEU A 94 -7.42 12.59 -4.38
N ALA A 95 -7.71 11.58 -3.56
CA ALA A 95 -9.00 10.91 -3.54
C ALA A 95 -10.01 11.64 -2.63
N ASN A 96 -9.53 12.25 -1.55
CA ASN A 96 -10.35 12.91 -0.53
C ASN A 96 -10.00 14.38 -0.39
N ALA A 97 -10.91 15.15 0.22
CA ALA A 97 -10.64 16.52 0.62
C ALA A 97 -9.85 16.54 1.95
N TYR A 98 -9.04 17.58 2.14
CA TYR A 98 -8.21 17.77 3.33
C TYR A 98 -8.24 19.22 3.80
N SER A 99 -8.13 19.42 5.11
CA SER A 99 -8.01 20.74 5.74
C SER A 99 -6.55 21.17 5.87
N PRO A 100 -6.28 22.47 6.03
CA PRO A 100 -4.93 22.96 6.28
C PRO A 100 -4.28 22.27 7.49
N GLY A 101 -3.02 21.83 7.32
CA GLY A 101 -2.26 21.13 8.35
C GLY A 101 -2.49 19.62 8.42
N ASP A 102 -3.46 19.07 7.70
CA ASP A 102 -3.69 17.63 7.63
C ASP A 102 -2.55 16.91 6.90
N GLN A 103 -2.40 15.61 7.19
CA GLN A 103 -1.54 14.71 6.43
C GLN A 103 -2.36 14.13 5.27
N ALA A 104 -2.17 14.66 4.08
CA ALA A 104 -2.89 14.20 2.90
C ALA A 104 -2.17 13.03 2.22
N VAL A 105 -2.94 12.02 1.83
CA VAL A 105 -2.46 10.89 1.03
C VAL A 105 -2.64 11.20 -0.44
N VAL A 106 -1.53 11.41 -1.14
CA VAL A 106 -1.48 11.71 -2.58
C VAL A 106 -1.31 10.41 -3.36
N GLN A 107 -2.16 10.18 -4.33
CA GLN A 107 -2.05 9.07 -5.28
C GLN A 107 -1.07 9.45 -6.38
N THR A 108 0.01 8.70 -6.52
CA THR A 108 1.04 8.90 -7.57
C THR A 108 1.00 7.82 -8.63
N ALA A 109 0.26 6.73 -8.36
CA ALA A 109 -0.04 5.62 -9.27
C ALA A 109 -1.39 5.00 -8.88
N PHE A 110 -1.79 3.94 -9.57
CA PHE A 110 -3.07 3.22 -9.42
C PHE A 110 -4.29 3.93 -10.03
N THR A 111 -5.42 3.27 -9.90
CA THR A 111 -6.69 3.79 -10.41
C THR A 111 -7.41 4.62 -9.37
N LEU A 112 -8.06 5.68 -9.83
CA LEU A 112 -8.95 6.52 -9.05
C LEU A 112 -10.29 6.60 -9.75
N GLU A 113 -11.38 6.42 -8.99
CA GLU A 113 -12.75 6.44 -9.51
C GLU A 113 -13.55 7.56 -8.86
N HIS A 114 -14.39 8.22 -9.67
CA HIS A 114 -15.35 9.21 -9.19
C HIS A 114 -16.58 9.25 -10.10
N SER A 115 -17.76 9.03 -9.52
CA SER A 115 -19.02 8.93 -10.25
C SER A 115 -19.47 10.21 -10.95
N GLY A 116 -18.95 11.36 -10.54
CA GLY A 116 -19.25 12.65 -11.16
C GLY A 116 -18.39 12.97 -12.39
N TRP A 117 -17.43 12.12 -12.75
CA TRP A 117 -16.64 12.31 -13.96
C TRP A 117 -17.37 11.79 -15.19
N THR A 118 -17.02 12.36 -16.36
CA THR A 118 -17.57 12.01 -17.68
C THR A 118 -16.47 12.01 -18.74
N TRP A 119 -15.35 11.34 -18.43
CA TRP A 119 -14.18 11.31 -19.29
C TRP A 119 -14.42 10.53 -20.58
N SER A 120 -13.78 10.98 -21.65
CA SER A 120 -13.49 10.12 -22.80
C SER A 120 -12.15 9.41 -22.57
N PRO A 121 -11.95 8.16 -23.05
CA PRO A 121 -10.65 7.50 -22.95
C PRO A 121 -9.53 8.37 -23.51
N GLY A 122 -8.45 8.57 -22.74
CA GLY A 122 -7.34 9.42 -23.17
C GLY A 122 -6.65 10.17 -22.01
N PRO A 123 -5.70 11.08 -22.32
CA PRO A 123 -4.94 11.80 -21.31
C PRO A 123 -5.82 12.80 -20.53
N VAL A 124 -5.50 12.92 -19.24
CA VAL A 124 -6.10 13.90 -18.32
C VAL A 124 -4.99 14.79 -17.80
N PHE A 125 -5.18 16.10 -17.95
CA PHE A 125 -4.19 17.13 -17.65
C PHE A 125 -4.52 17.89 -16.36
N VAL A 126 -3.50 18.52 -15.81
CA VAL A 126 -3.68 19.55 -14.77
C VAL A 126 -4.41 20.74 -15.39
N GLY A 127 -5.50 21.13 -14.77
CA GLY A 127 -6.23 22.37 -15.06
C GLY A 127 -5.86 23.51 -14.11
N THR A 128 -6.79 24.42 -13.89
CA THR A 128 -6.67 25.50 -12.92
C THR A 128 -7.17 25.05 -11.55
N ALA A 129 -6.57 25.55 -10.47
CA ALA A 129 -7.03 25.32 -9.09
C ALA A 129 -7.31 23.85 -8.75
N GLY A 130 -6.43 22.94 -9.16
CA GLY A 130 -6.52 21.50 -8.89
C GLY A 130 -7.49 20.74 -9.79
N GLN A 131 -8.24 21.41 -10.67
CA GLN A 131 -9.16 20.73 -11.57
C GLN A 131 -8.43 19.83 -12.55
N LEU A 132 -9.09 18.74 -12.91
CA LEU A 132 -8.65 17.84 -13.96
C LEU A 132 -9.36 18.18 -15.26
N THR A 133 -8.67 18.08 -16.38
CA THR A 133 -9.24 18.44 -17.69
C THR A 133 -8.67 17.56 -18.79
N GLN A 134 -9.42 17.38 -19.88
CA GLN A 134 -8.92 16.79 -21.14
C GLN A 134 -8.63 17.86 -22.20
N THR A 135 -8.91 19.12 -21.91
CA THR A 135 -8.62 20.27 -22.77
C THR A 135 -7.83 21.29 -21.99
N LEU A 136 -6.70 21.72 -22.50
CA LEU A 136 -5.87 22.72 -21.81
C LEU A 136 -6.62 24.06 -21.67
N PRO A 137 -6.67 24.64 -20.45
CA PRO A 137 -7.25 25.95 -20.23
C PRO A 137 -6.50 27.06 -20.97
N VAL A 138 -7.23 28.11 -21.33
CA VAL A 138 -6.60 29.33 -21.84
C VAL A 138 -5.71 29.92 -20.76
N GLY A 139 -4.50 30.33 -21.14
CA GLY A 139 -3.52 30.89 -20.21
C GLY A 139 -2.67 29.85 -19.47
N ALA A 140 -2.80 28.57 -19.83
CA ALA A 140 -1.88 27.55 -19.33
C ALA A 140 -0.44 27.87 -19.75
N VAL A 141 0.49 27.85 -18.81
CA VAL A 141 1.93 28.07 -19.05
C VAL A 141 2.70 26.74 -19.15
N PHE A 142 2.07 25.65 -18.75
CA PHE A 142 2.55 24.30 -18.97
C PHE A 142 1.38 23.31 -19.17
N SER A 143 1.68 22.22 -19.85
CA SER A 143 0.82 21.04 -19.98
C SER A 143 1.45 19.89 -19.22
N GLN A 144 0.69 19.22 -18.38
CA GLN A 144 1.18 18.03 -17.68
C GLN A 144 0.06 16.99 -17.59
N VAL A 145 0.32 15.80 -18.12
CA VAL A 145 -0.56 14.64 -17.93
C VAL A 145 -0.38 14.14 -16.51
N VAL A 146 -1.48 13.94 -15.80
CA VAL A 146 -1.49 13.39 -14.43
C VAL A 146 -2.24 12.08 -14.32
N ALA A 147 -3.03 11.75 -15.34
CA ALA A 147 -3.73 10.48 -15.42
C ALA A 147 -4.13 10.15 -16.86
N HIS A 148 -4.56 8.91 -17.07
CA HIS A 148 -5.22 8.47 -18.29
C HIS A 148 -6.63 7.96 -17.95
N ALA A 149 -7.65 8.51 -18.58
CA ALA A 149 -9.02 8.04 -18.45
C ALA A 149 -9.16 6.68 -19.14
N LEU A 150 -9.59 5.68 -18.38
CA LEU A 150 -9.86 4.31 -18.83
C LEU A 150 -11.35 4.13 -19.16
N SER A 151 -12.21 4.85 -18.43
CA SER A 151 -13.66 4.89 -18.60
C SER A 151 -14.19 6.27 -18.20
N PRO A 152 -15.49 6.55 -18.37
CA PRO A 152 -16.04 7.85 -17.97
C PRO A 152 -15.81 8.22 -16.52
N THR A 153 -15.73 7.24 -15.62
CA THR A 153 -15.58 7.48 -14.16
C THR A 153 -14.25 7.02 -13.57
N LEU A 154 -13.38 6.37 -14.36
CA LEU A 154 -12.16 5.75 -13.88
C LEU A 154 -10.93 6.31 -14.60
N VAL A 155 -9.94 6.72 -13.84
CA VAL A 155 -8.63 7.13 -14.37
C VAL A 155 -7.52 6.27 -13.78
N LEU A 156 -6.48 6.03 -14.56
CA LEU A 156 -5.19 5.51 -14.11
C LEU A 156 -4.28 6.72 -13.84
N VAL A 157 -3.87 6.89 -12.59
CA VAL A 157 -2.94 7.96 -12.20
C VAL A 157 -1.55 7.64 -12.74
N ASP A 158 -1.01 8.58 -13.51
CA ASP A 158 0.31 8.48 -14.15
C ASP A 158 0.84 9.90 -14.39
N VAL A 159 1.66 10.37 -13.47
CA VAL A 159 2.20 11.73 -13.51
C VAL A 159 3.39 11.79 -14.46
N GLN A 160 3.21 12.41 -15.60
CA GLN A 160 4.24 12.56 -16.63
C GLN A 160 5.02 13.88 -16.48
N PRO A 161 6.20 14.00 -17.09
CA PRO A 161 6.94 15.25 -17.12
C PRO A 161 6.13 16.40 -17.77
N PRO A 162 6.23 17.64 -17.26
CA PRO A 162 5.53 18.78 -17.82
C PRO A 162 6.16 19.25 -19.13
N ILE A 163 5.31 19.75 -20.03
CA ILE A 163 5.70 20.42 -21.28
C ILE A 163 5.42 21.91 -21.12
N THR A 164 6.42 22.76 -21.35
CA THR A 164 6.25 24.22 -21.35
C THR A 164 5.45 24.65 -22.58
N ILE A 165 4.47 25.54 -22.37
CA ILE A 165 3.69 26.18 -23.41
C ILE A 165 4.27 27.57 -23.61
N ALA A 166 4.59 27.93 -24.88
CA ALA A 166 5.12 29.22 -25.24
C ALA A 166 4.00 30.21 -25.54
#